data_29bc2df34a5fbc1301c17d5d42e493b2
#
_entry.id   29bc2df34a5fbc1301c17d5d42e493b2
#
_cell.length_a   1.000
_cell.length_b   1.000
_cell.length_c   1.000
_cell.angle_alpha   90.00
_cell.angle_beta   90.00
_cell.angle_gamma   90.00
#
_symmetry.space_group_name_H-M   'P 1'
#
loop_
_entity.id
_entity.type
_entity.pdbx_description
1 polymer ?
#
loop_
_entity_poly.entity_id
_entity_poly.type
_entity_poly.pdbx_seq_one_letter_code
_entity_poly.pdbx_strand_id
1 'polypeptide(L)'
;MKICVSGPAVSGKTHFIDRLKSKPFVTVYPESSRKVWTNFPEHRSPLSAFRKKVCTMQTDMESLPLISGSVCGVHDRGILDNLTFLYLQDEELFEQELERVTVMTLSKEIKPYDLVIYFDVDMVDGITPLIEKALNDPLRGATIDVKNYASHVAEFRNAFIDVKNRCNYLYLNTEVKFIISSPTAEDMDKRNELAEHFIVNFFERKRAFPTEANIV
;
A
#
# COMPACT_ATOMS: atom_id res chain seq x y z
N MET A 1 9.27 13.31 0.74
CA MET A 1 8.74 12.27 1.65
C MET A 1 8.01 11.22 0.82
N LYS A 2 8.17 9.94 1.16
CA LYS A 2 7.54 8.82 0.46
C LYS A 2 6.64 8.05 1.42
N ILE A 3 5.35 7.99 1.12
CA ILE A 3 4.32 7.35 1.95
C ILE A 3 3.67 6.20 1.18
N CYS A 4 3.39 5.10 1.87
CA CYS A 4 2.55 4.03 1.36
C CYS A 4 1.23 3.97 2.15
N VAL A 5 0.12 3.84 1.44
CA VAL A 5 -1.20 3.54 2.02
C VAL A 5 -1.51 2.08 1.70
N SER A 6 -1.47 1.25 2.72
CA SER A 6 -1.58 -0.21 2.66
C SER A 6 -2.85 -0.73 3.33
N GLY A 7 -3.08 -2.03 3.21
CA GLY A 7 -4.19 -2.73 3.86
C GLY A 7 -4.97 -3.63 2.92
N PRO A 8 -5.90 -4.47 3.42
CA PRO A 8 -6.65 -5.42 2.62
C PRO A 8 -7.54 -4.73 1.58
N ALA A 9 -8.06 -5.49 0.65
CA ALA A 9 -9.07 -4.98 -0.29
C ALA A 9 -10.27 -4.41 0.50
N VAL A 10 -10.96 -3.41 -0.06
CA VAL A 10 -12.16 -2.80 0.55
C VAL A 10 -11.94 -2.07 1.89
N SER A 11 -10.70 -1.94 2.38
CA SER A 11 -10.42 -1.18 3.60
C SER A 11 -10.59 0.33 3.47
N GLY A 12 -11.10 0.84 2.34
CA GLY A 12 -11.36 2.28 2.14
C GLY A 12 -10.14 3.12 1.74
N LYS A 13 -9.01 2.51 1.39
CA LYS A 13 -7.80 3.21 0.91
C LYS A 13 -8.09 4.20 -0.22
N THR A 14 -8.84 3.75 -1.23
CA THR A 14 -9.18 4.60 -2.39
C THR A 14 -9.88 5.89 -1.98
N HIS A 15 -10.80 5.82 -1.00
CA HIS A 15 -11.48 7.01 -0.49
C HIS A 15 -10.50 8.00 0.17
N PHE A 16 -9.56 7.48 0.95
CA PHE A 16 -8.51 8.30 1.56
C PHE A 16 -7.56 8.90 0.50
N ILE A 17 -7.14 8.10 -0.46
CA ILE A 17 -6.28 8.55 -1.57
C ILE A 17 -6.96 9.65 -2.38
N ASP A 18 -8.26 9.56 -2.63
CA ASP A 18 -9.00 10.59 -3.37
C ASP A 18 -9.05 11.93 -2.60
N ARG A 19 -9.14 11.89 -1.27
CA ARG A 19 -8.98 13.11 -0.44
C ARG A 19 -7.60 13.73 -0.59
N LEU A 20 -6.55 12.91 -0.63
CA LEU A 20 -5.17 13.40 -0.77
C LEU A 20 -4.88 14.00 -2.14
N LYS A 21 -5.53 13.54 -3.21
CA LYS A 21 -5.39 14.11 -4.57
C LYS A 21 -5.73 15.60 -4.64
N SER A 22 -6.59 16.08 -3.76
CA SER A 22 -6.96 17.51 -3.71
C SER A 22 -5.90 18.41 -3.06
N LYS A 23 -4.88 17.82 -2.45
CA LYS A 23 -3.83 18.58 -1.74
C LYS A 23 -2.71 18.97 -2.72
N PRO A 24 -2.39 20.26 -2.89
CA PRO A 24 -1.48 20.73 -3.94
C PRO A 24 -0.01 20.28 -3.75
N PHE A 25 0.36 19.86 -2.53
CA PHE A 25 1.71 19.43 -2.19
C PHE A 25 1.89 17.90 -2.22
N VAL A 26 0.87 17.15 -2.64
CA VAL A 26 0.87 15.68 -2.69
C VAL A 26 0.83 15.19 -4.14
N THR A 27 1.76 14.30 -4.49
CA THR A 27 1.67 13.47 -5.69
C THR A 27 1.14 12.10 -5.32
N VAL A 28 0.07 11.67 -5.96
CA VAL A 28 -0.50 10.34 -5.75
C VAL A 28 -0.07 9.41 -6.89
N TYR A 29 0.51 8.27 -6.51
CA TYR A 29 0.84 7.17 -7.40
C TYR A 29 -0.25 6.08 -7.27
N PRO A 30 -0.99 5.79 -8.35
CA PRO A 30 -2.12 4.89 -8.29
C PRO A 30 -1.69 3.43 -8.16
N GLU A 31 -2.62 2.57 -7.70
CA GLU A 31 -2.42 1.14 -7.55
C GLU A 31 -1.96 0.46 -8.84
N SER A 32 -0.79 -0.19 -8.81
CA SER A 32 -0.18 -0.85 -9.96
C SER A 32 -1.01 -2.03 -10.47
N SER A 33 -1.66 -2.79 -9.58
CA SER A 33 -2.48 -3.94 -9.95
C SER A 33 -3.65 -3.56 -10.86
N ARG A 34 -4.31 -2.43 -10.62
CA ARG A 34 -5.37 -1.92 -11.52
C ARG A 34 -4.84 -1.53 -12.88
N LYS A 35 -3.69 -0.87 -12.91
CA LYS A 35 -3.05 -0.49 -14.18
C LYS A 35 -2.68 -1.72 -15.01
N VAL A 36 -2.10 -2.75 -14.37
CA VAL A 36 -1.77 -3.99 -15.06
C VAL A 36 -3.03 -4.67 -15.56
N TRP A 37 -4.06 -4.80 -14.71
CA TRP A 37 -5.32 -5.40 -15.10
C TRP A 37 -5.99 -4.73 -16.30
N THR A 38 -5.95 -3.41 -16.34
CA THR A 38 -6.61 -2.64 -17.39
C THR A 38 -5.79 -2.59 -18.68
N ASN A 39 -4.49 -2.33 -18.57
CA ASN A 39 -3.65 -1.96 -19.71
C ASN A 39 -2.85 -3.14 -20.31
N PHE A 40 -2.78 -4.27 -19.58
CA PHE A 40 -1.99 -5.44 -19.99
C PHE A 40 -2.80 -6.73 -19.86
N PRO A 41 -3.87 -6.88 -20.67
CA PRO A 41 -4.77 -8.03 -20.58
C PRO A 41 -4.06 -9.39 -20.81
N GLU A 42 -2.97 -9.39 -21.56
CA GLU A 42 -2.12 -10.56 -21.81
C GLU A 42 -1.43 -11.09 -20.55
N HIS A 43 -1.26 -10.27 -19.52
CA HIS A 43 -0.67 -10.68 -18.25
C HIS A 43 -1.68 -11.15 -17.20
N ARG A 44 -2.99 -11.14 -17.49
CA ARG A 44 -4.01 -11.56 -16.50
C ARG A 44 -3.93 -13.04 -16.13
N SER A 45 -3.35 -13.85 -17.01
CA SER A 45 -3.16 -15.27 -16.80
C SER A 45 -1.80 -15.72 -17.37
N PRO A 46 -1.05 -16.59 -16.68
CA PRO A 46 -1.30 -17.10 -15.33
C PRO A 46 -1.13 -16.03 -14.24
N LEU A 47 -1.59 -16.31 -13.03
CA LEU A 47 -1.53 -15.37 -11.90
C LEU A 47 -0.10 -14.91 -11.58
N SER A 48 0.89 -15.79 -11.72
CA SER A 48 2.32 -15.46 -11.54
C SER A 48 2.79 -14.39 -12.52
N ALA A 49 2.40 -14.48 -13.80
CA ALA A 49 2.73 -13.46 -14.80
C ALA A 49 2.10 -12.10 -14.45
N PHE A 50 0.84 -12.11 -13.97
CA PHE A 50 0.17 -10.91 -13.48
C PHE A 50 0.94 -10.29 -12.31
N ARG A 51 1.27 -11.09 -11.29
CA ARG A 51 1.97 -10.63 -10.08
C ARG A 51 3.36 -10.09 -10.42
N LYS A 52 4.12 -10.78 -11.26
CA LYS A 52 5.43 -10.31 -11.71
C LYS A 52 5.33 -8.96 -12.42
N LYS A 53 4.34 -8.78 -13.31
CA LYS A 53 4.11 -7.50 -14.00
C LYS A 53 3.72 -6.39 -13.03
N VAL A 54 2.89 -6.69 -12.02
CA VAL A 54 2.50 -5.74 -10.95
C VAL A 54 3.73 -5.30 -10.16
N CYS A 55 4.61 -6.23 -9.75
CA CYS A 55 5.83 -5.90 -9.01
C CYS A 55 6.78 -5.03 -9.85
N THR A 56 6.99 -5.38 -11.13
CA THR A 56 7.82 -4.57 -12.04
C THR A 56 7.25 -3.14 -12.16
N MET A 57 5.96 -3.01 -12.44
CA MET A 57 5.33 -1.68 -12.59
C MET A 57 5.39 -0.87 -11.28
N GLN A 58 5.25 -1.54 -10.13
CA GLN A 58 5.37 -0.86 -8.84
C GLN A 58 6.79 -0.33 -8.62
N THR A 59 7.81 -1.14 -8.87
CA THR A 59 9.20 -0.71 -8.71
C THR A 59 9.55 0.43 -9.67
N ASP A 60 9.07 0.38 -10.91
CA ASP A 60 9.24 1.48 -11.87
C ASP A 60 8.63 2.78 -11.35
N MET A 61 7.40 2.72 -10.81
CA MET A 61 6.74 3.91 -10.23
C MET A 61 7.47 4.42 -8.99
N GLU A 62 8.02 3.53 -8.18
CA GLU A 62 8.72 3.89 -6.94
C GLU A 62 10.13 4.45 -7.17
N SER A 63 10.69 4.21 -8.36
CA SER A 63 11.96 4.79 -8.81
C SER A 63 11.78 6.20 -9.39
N LEU A 64 10.53 6.63 -9.66
CA LEU A 64 10.29 7.95 -10.21
C LEU A 64 10.57 9.04 -9.16
N PRO A 65 11.20 10.17 -9.57
CA PRO A 65 11.32 11.32 -8.70
C PRO A 65 9.96 11.94 -8.40
N LEU A 66 9.87 12.67 -7.30
CA LEU A 66 8.68 13.47 -7.01
C LEU A 66 8.45 14.50 -8.11
N ILE A 67 7.20 14.74 -8.45
CA ILE A 67 6.83 15.80 -9.38
C ILE A 67 7.25 17.15 -8.78
N SER A 68 7.78 18.03 -9.63
CA SER A 68 8.21 19.38 -9.21
C SER A 68 7.08 20.10 -8.46
N GLY A 69 7.41 20.67 -7.30
CA GLY A 69 6.48 21.34 -6.40
C GLY A 69 5.80 20.42 -5.38
N SER A 70 5.91 19.10 -5.53
CA SER A 70 5.40 18.16 -4.51
C SER A 70 6.44 17.92 -3.42
N VAL A 71 5.98 17.87 -2.18
CA VAL A 71 6.81 17.54 -1.01
C VAL A 71 6.60 16.11 -0.54
N CYS A 72 5.52 15.46 -1.02
CA CYS A 72 5.12 14.14 -0.60
C CYS A 72 4.62 13.30 -1.79
N GLY A 73 5.17 12.09 -1.94
CA GLY A 73 4.65 11.06 -2.82
C GLY A 73 3.87 10.03 -2.02
N VAL A 74 2.61 9.80 -2.38
CA VAL A 74 1.74 8.82 -1.74
C VAL A 74 1.42 7.69 -2.71
N HIS A 75 1.78 6.47 -2.36
CA HIS A 75 1.51 5.27 -3.15
C HIS A 75 0.24 4.58 -2.65
N ASP A 76 -0.73 4.39 -3.55
CA ASP A 76 -1.91 3.53 -3.32
C ASP A 76 -1.45 2.08 -3.46
N ARG A 77 -1.14 1.43 -2.36
CA ARG A 77 -0.34 0.23 -2.22
C ARG A 77 1.12 0.44 -2.65
N GLY A 78 1.99 -0.39 -2.12
CA GLY A 78 3.41 -0.32 -2.39
C GLY A 78 4.04 -1.69 -2.64
N ILE A 79 5.36 -1.70 -2.69
CA ILE A 79 6.14 -2.93 -2.82
C ILE A 79 5.81 -3.91 -1.70
N LEU A 80 5.64 -3.45 -0.45
CA LEU A 80 5.28 -4.33 0.67
C LEU A 80 3.95 -5.05 0.46
N ASP A 81 2.93 -4.36 -0.09
CA ASP A 81 1.65 -5.01 -0.42
C ASP A 81 1.82 -6.07 -1.51
N ASN A 82 2.62 -5.77 -2.54
CA ASN A 82 2.85 -6.69 -3.64
C ASN A 82 3.62 -7.92 -3.18
N LEU A 83 4.65 -7.75 -2.37
CA LEU A 83 5.37 -8.86 -1.73
C LEU A 83 4.45 -9.66 -0.81
N THR A 84 3.52 -9.01 -0.09
CA THR A 84 2.54 -9.71 0.74
C THR A 84 1.61 -10.60 -0.09
N PHE A 85 1.16 -10.15 -1.25
CA PHE A 85 0.37 -10.99 -2.16
C PHE A 85 1.18 -12.17 -2.69
N LEU A 86 2.45 -11.98 -3.01
CA LEU A 86 3.33 -13.07 -3.45
C LEU A 86 3.55 -14.07 -2.32
N TYR A 87 3.87 -13.61 -1.12
CA TYR A 87 4.05 -14.45 0.07
C TYR A 87 2.85 -15.38 0.33
N LEU A 88 1.63 -14.89 0.06
CA LEU A 88 0.40 -15.68 0.20
C LEU A 88 0.12 -16.63 -0.97
N GLN A 89 0.69 -16.41 -2.14
CA GLN A 89 0.25 -17.05 -3.36
C GLN A 89 1.34 -17.83 -4.12
N ASP A 90 2.60 -17.44 -3.99
CA ASP A 90 3.71 -17.96 -4.78
C ASP A 90 5.03 -17.69 -4.06
N GLU A 91 5.46 -18.62 -3.22
CA GLU A 91 6.65 -18.47 -2.37
C GLU A 91 7.93 -18.33 -3.21
N GLU A 92 8.05 -19.07 -4.33
CA GLU A 92 9.22 -18.98 -5.18
C GLU A 92 9.35 -17.59 -5.82
N LEU A 93 8.26 -17.07 -6.35
CA LEU A 93 8.23 -15.73 -6.94
C LEU A 93 8.41 -14.65 -5.86
N PHE A 94 7.92 -14.89 -4.65
CA PHE A 94 8.15 -13.99 -3.51
C PHE A 94 9.64 -13.84 -3.20
N GLU A 95 10.40 -14.95 -3.09
CA GLU A 95 11.83 -14.89 -2.80
C GLU A 95 12.62 -14.20 -3.94
N GLN A 96 12.27 -14.48 -5.20
CA GLN A 96 12.90 -13.81 -6.36
C GLN A 96 12.65 -12.29 -6.35
N GLU A 97 11.42 -11.86 -6.08
CA GLU A 97 11.07 -10.43 -6.04
C GLU A 97 11.63 -9.74 -4.80
N LEU A 98 11.71 -10.42 -3.66
CA LEU A 98 12.35 -9.91 -2.45
C LEU A 98 13.84 -9.64 -2.69
N GLU A 99 14.54 -10.56 -3.32
CA GLU A 99 15.94 -10.39 -3.69
C GLU A 99 16.11 -9.18 -4.63
N ARG A 100 15.28 -9.09 -5.68
CA ARG A 100 15.30 -7.98 -6.65
C ARG A 100 15.08 -6.63 -5.97
N VAL A 101 14.07 -6.52 -5.11
CA VAL A 101 13.77 -5.29 -4.36
C VAL A 101 14.91 -4.92 -3.42
N THR A 102 15.53 -5.93 -2.81
CA THR A 102 16.71 -5.74 -1.94
C THR A 102 17.85 -5.10 -2.71
N VAL A 103 18.21 -5.66 -3.87
CA VAL A 103 19.26 -5.11 -4.74
C VAL A 103 18.95 -3.67 -5.13
N MET A 104 17.74 -3.40 -5.61
CA MET A 104 17.31 -2.05 -6.03
C MET A 104 17.30 -1.04 -4.88
N THR A 105 17.04 -1.49 -3.66
CA THR A 105 17.08 -0.60 -2.48
C THR A 105 18.53 -0.32 -2.06
N LEU A 106 19.39 -1.34 -2.07
CA LEU A 106 20.82 -1.17 -1.74
C LEU A 106 21.56 -0.33 -2.79
N SER A 107 21.20 -0.45 -4.07
CA SER A 107 21.73 0.40 -5.15
C SER A 107 21.12 1.81 -5.16
N LYS A 108 20.18 2.11 -4.27
CA LYS A 108 19.46 3.39 -4.15
C LYS A 108 18.57 3.74 -5.36
N GLU A 109 18.25 2.77 -6.20
CA GLU A 109 17.26 2.92 -7.27
C GLU A 109 15.86 3.13 -6.70
N ILE A 110 15.56 2.46 -5.59
CA ILE A 110 14.32 2.63 -4.83
C ILE A 110 14.65 3.11 -3.42
N LYS A 111 13.95 4.15 -2.97
CA LYS A 111 14.00 4.59 -1.57
C LYS A 111 12.95 3.85 -0.76
N PRO A 112 13.27 3.39 0.46
CA PRO A 112 12.27 2.93 1.42
C PRO A 112 11.20 3.99 1.69
N TYR A 113 10.05 3.54 2.20
CA TYR A 113 9.04 4.48 2.66
C TYR A 113 9.48 5.18 3.94
N ASP A 114 9.13 6.45 4.05
CA ASP A 114 9.26 7.19 5.30
C ASP A 114 8.14 6.79 6.27
N LEU A 115 6.93 6.56 5.73
CA LEU A 115 5.74 6.23 6.49
C LEU A 115 4.89 5.22 5.72
N VAL A 116 4.42 4.19 6.42
CA VAL A 116 3.36 3.29 5.94
C VAL A 116 2.14 3.45 6.82
N ILE A 117 1.00 3.76 6.21
CA ILE A 117 -0.31 3.78 6.89
C ILE A 117 -1.06 2.53 6.47
N TYR A 118 -1.22 1.60 7.39
CA TYR A 118 -1.96 0.37 7.16
C TYR A 118 -3.39 0.53 7.63
N PHE A 119 -4.33 0.53 6.71
CA PHE A 119 -5.76 0.55 7.00
C PHE A 119 -6.25 -0.88 7.24
N ASP A 120 -6.50 -1.18 8.50
CA ASP A 120 -7.11 -2.42 8.92
C ASP A 120 -8.63 -2.27 9.02
N VAL A 121 -9.34 -3.40 8.94
CA VAL A 121 -10.80 -3.44 9.05
C VAL A 121 -11.15 -4.27 10.27
N ASP A 122 -11.91 -3.68 11.18
CA ASP A 122 -12.50 -4.42 12.27
C ASP A 122 -13.69 -5.25 11.74
N MET A 123 -13.57 -6.55 11.89
CA MET A 123 -14.57 -7.52 11.41
C MET A 123 -15.49 -8.03 12.52
N VAL A 124 -15.44 -7.41 13.72
CA VAL A 124 -16.26 -7.83 14.86
C VAL A 124 -17.75 -7.81 14.51
N ASP A 125 -18.18 -6.82 13.73
CA ASP A 125 -19.58 -6.68 13.29
C ASP A 125 -19.90 -7.40 11.99
N GLY A 126 -18.93 -8.12 11.39
CA GLY A 126 -19.14 -8.86 10.16
C GLY A 126 -19.12 -8.01 8.88
N ILE A 127 -19.73 -8.54 7.80
CA ILE A 127 -19.78 -7.85 6.51
C ILE A 127 -20.89 -6.80 6.54
N THR A 128 -20.49 -5.54 6.44
CA THR A 128 -21.44 -4.41 6.36
C THR A 128 -21.94 -4.21 4.93
N PRO A 129 -23.08 -3.52 4.73
CA PRO A 129 -23.60 -3.18 3.39
C PRO A 129 -22.56 -2.42 2.53
N LEU A 130 -21.67 -1.67 3.14
CA LEU A 130 -20.60 -0.96 2.43
C LEU A 130 -19.55 -1.92 1.86
N ILE A 131 -19.15 -2.92 2.64
CA ILE A 131 -18.24 -3.97 2.22
C ILE A 131 -18.91 -4.81 1.13
N GLU A 132 -20.14 -5.23 1.35
CA GLU A 132 -20.91 -6.02 0.39
C GLU A 132 -21.05 -5.30 -0.95
N LYS A 133 -21.42 -4.02 -0.93
CA LYS A 133 -21.47 -3.20 -2.15
C LYS A 133 -20.11 -3.12 -2.86
N ALA A 134 -19.04 -2.99 -2.13
CA ALA A 134 -17.70 -2.87 -2.70
C ALA A 134 -17.17 -4.22 -3.22
N LEU A 135 -17.56 -5.33 -2.62
CA LEU A 135 -17.23 -6.69 -3.09
C LEU A 135 -18.00 -7.06 -4.35
N ASN A 136 -19.21 -6.55 -4.52
CA ASN A 136 -20.03 -6.73 -5.72
C ASN A 136 -19.64 -5.82 -6.89
N ASP A 137 -18.63 -4.95 -6.74
CA ASP A 137 -18.07 -4.17 -7.84
C ASP A 137 -17.42 -5.13 -8.87
N PRO A 138 -17.83 -5.11 -10.15
CA PRO A 138 -17.29 -6.00 -11.19
C PRO A 138 -15.77 -5.89 -11.39
N LEU A 139 -15.19 -4.74 -11.07
CA LEU A 139 -13.73 -4.52 -11.13
C LEU A 139 -12.98 -5.18 -9.96
N ARG A 140 -13.69 -5.58 -8.91
CA ARG A 140 -13.13 -6.19 -7.70
C ARG A 140 -13.58 -7.63 -7.49
N GLY A 141 -14.77 -7.97 -7.97
CA GLY A 141 -15.50 -9.19 -7.63
C GLY A 141 -14.90 -10.50 -8.15
N ALA A 142 -13.90 -10.45 -9.02
CA ALA A 142 -13.29 -11.67 -9.55
C ALA A 142 -12.28 -12.36 -8.60
N THR A 143 -11.88 -11.71 -7.50
CA THR A 143 -10.73 -12.16 -6.70
C THR A 143 -11.01 -12.33 -5.20
N ILE A 144 -12.17 -11.93 -4.70
CA ILE A 144 -12.47 -12.01 -3.27
C ILE A 144 -13.81 -12.70 -3.04
N ASP A 145 -13.76 -13.86 -2.40
CA ASP A 145 -14.96 -14.53 -1.92
C ASP A 145 -15.51 -13.77 -0.72
N VAL A 146 -16.73 -13.25 -0.85
CA VAL A 146 -17.45 -12.52 0.20
C VAL A 146 -17.55 -13.36 1.49
N LYS A 147 -17.76 -14.67 1.36
CA LYS A 147 -17.92 -15.57 2.51
C LYS A 147 -16.63 -15.73 3.32
N ASN A 148 -15.47 -15.56 2.68
CA ASN A 148 -14.16 -15.70 3.29
C ASN A 148 -13.45 -14.36 3.51
N TYR A 149 -14.18 -13.23 3.36
CA TYR A 149 -13.55 -11.91 3.44
C TYR A 149 -12.87 -11.64 4.79
N ALA A 150 -13.50 -12.03 5.91
CA ALA A 150 -12.91 -11.85 7.23
C ALA A 150 -11.59 -12.63 7.40
N SER A 151 -11.56 -13.88 6.93
CA SER A 151 -10.33 -14.69 6.91
C SER A 151 -9.26 -14.03 6.03
N HIS A 152 -9.63 -13.57 4.85
CA HIS A 152 -8.72 -12.87 3.94
C HIS A 152 -8.11 -11.60 4.56
N VAL A 153 -8.90 -10.82 5.30
CA VAL A 153 -8.40 -9.63 6.02
C VAL A 153 -7.35 -10.02 7.05
N ALA A 154 -7.64 -11.04 7.87
CA ALA A 154 -6.72 -11.53 8.90
C ALA A 154 -5.44 -12.13 8.30
N GLU A 155 -5.57 -12.95 7.25
CA GLU A 155 -4.44 -13.54 6.53
C GLU A 155 -3.55 -12.48 5.91
N PHE A 156 -4.14 -11.49 5.23
CA PHE A 156 -3.37 -10.42 4.60
C PHE A 156 -2.64 -9.57 5.64
N ARG A 157 -3.28 -9.26 6.77
CA ARG A 157 -2.64 -8.50 7.85
C ARG A 157 -1.44 -9.25 8.44
N ASN A 158 -1.61 -10.54 8.75
CA ASN A 158 -0.54 -11.36 9.31
C ASN A 158 0.62 -11.49 8.32
N ALA A 159 0.32 -11.80 7.05
CA ALA A 159 1.32 -11.87 5.99
C ALA A 159 2.05 -10.53 5.79
N PHE A 160 1.34 -9.40 5.85
CA PHE A 160 1.96 -8.08 5.76
C PHE A 160 2.96 -7.83 6.90
N ILE A 161 2.63 -8.22 8.12
CA ILE A 161 3.53 -8.11 9.28
C ILE A 161 4.76 -9.00 9.09
N ASP A 162 4.56 -10.23 8.63
CA ASP A 162 5.65 -11.18 8.38
C ASP A 162 6.59 -10.68 7.28
N VAL A 163 6.06 -10.24 6.15
CA VAL A 163 6.83 -9.66 5.05
C VAL A 163 7.59 -8.42 5.51
N LYS A 164 6.93 -7.50 6.23
CA LYS A 164 7.60 -6.31 6.78
C LYS A 164 8.76 -6.71 7.70
N ASN A 165 8.60 -7.74 8.53
CA ASN A 165 9.64 -8.21 9.42
C ASN A 165 10.80 -8.86 8.65
N ARG A 166 10.53 -9.63 7.60
CA ARG A 166 11.56 -10.17 6.67
C ARG A 166 12.33 -9.08 5.95
N CYS A 167 11.65 -7.98 5.61
CA CYS A 167 12.24 -6.81 4.95
C CYS A 167 12.77 -5.75 5.94
N ASN A 168 12.84 -6.06 7.24
CA ASN A 168 13.13 -5.06 8.27
C ASN A 168 14.43 -4.29 8.03
N TYR A 169 15.46 -4.96 7.52
CA TYR A 169 16.75 -4.34 7.18
C TYR A 169 16.65 -3.30 6.05
N LEU A 170 15.64 -3.40 5.16
CA LEU A 170 15.37 -2.42 4.09
C LEU A 170 14.56 -1.22 4.60
N TYR A 171 13.76 -1.41 5.66
CA TYR A 171 12.78 -0.46 6.15
C TYR A 171 13.01 -0.07 7.62
N LEU A 172 14.27 -0.10 8.09
CA LEU A 172 14.64 0.20 9.48
C LEU A 172 14.13 1.56 9.97
N ASN A 173 14.09 2.56 9.07
CA ASN A 173 13.65 3.92 9.38
C ASN A 173 12.20 4.20 8.95
N THR A 174 11.47 3.18 8.52
CA THR A 174 10.08 3.32 8.11
C THR A 174 9.15 3.25 9.31
N GLU A 175 8.40 4.30 9.57
CA GLU A 175 7.34 4.29 10.57
C GLU A 175 6.10 3.58 10.00
N VAL A 176 5.54 2.62 10.72
CA VAL A 176 4.31 1.93 10.33
C VAL A 176 3.21 2.25 11.33
N LYS A 177 2.09 2.80 10.84
CA LYS A 177 0.89 3.10 11.62
C LYS A 177 -0.25 2.20 11.19
N PHE A 178 -0.73 1.39 12.12
CA PHE A 178 -1.95 0.62 11.93
C PHE A 178 -3.14 1.46 12.39
N ILE A 179 -4.12 1.63 11.52
CA ILE A 179 -5.37 2.31 11.85
C ILE A 179 -6.50 1.31 11.64
N ILE A 180 -7.13 0.92 12.74
CA ILE A 180 -8.27 0.02 12.73
C ILE A 180 -9.53 0.87 12.65
N SER A 181 -10.45 0.52 11.79
CA SER A 181 -11.75 1.18 11.69
C SER A 181 -12.86 0.16 11.49
N SER A 182 -13.97 0.43 12.11
CA SER A 182 -15.23 -0.20 11.73
C SER A 182 -15.62 0.22 10.31
N PRO A 183 -16.25 -0.65 9.51
CA PRO A 183 -16.59 -0.33 8.12
C PRO A 183 -17.86 0.55 7.98
N THR A 184 -18.12 1.46 8.91
CA THR A 184 -19.17 2.48 8.80
C THR A 184 -18.63 3.74 8.11
N ALA A 185 -19.52 4.54 7.50
CA ALA A 185 -19.10 5.77 6.82
C ALA A 185 -18.51 6.79 7.82
N GLU A 186 -19.09 6.92 9.02
CA GLU A 186 -18.61 7.82 10.06
C GLU A 186 -17.21 7.44 10.57
N ASP A 187 -16.96 6.15 10.80
CA ASP A 187 -15.66 5.68 11.25
C ASP A 187 -14.60 5.80 10.15
N MET A 188 -15.01 5.65 8.89
CA MET A 188 -14.11 5.90 7.75
C MET A 188 -13.66 7.35 7.68
N ASP A 189 -14.52 8.32 7.98
CA ASP A 189 -14.15 9.73 8.00
C ASP A 189 -13.20 10.05 9.16
N LYS A 190 -13.53 9.60 10.39
CA LYS A 190 -12.64 9.72 11.56
C LYS A 190 -11.26 9.08 11.29
N ARG A 191 -11.24 7.91 10.68
CA ARG A 191 -10.01 7.23 10.30
C ARG A 191 -9.19 8.04 9.30
N ASN A 192 -9.84 8.62 8.29
CA ASN A 192 -9.17 9.44 7.29
C ASN A 192 -8.56 10.70 7.90
N GLU A 193 -9.26 11.34 8.83
CA GLU A 193 -8.75 12.47 9.61
C GLU A 193 -7.53 12.06 10.44
N LEU A 194 -7.58 10.92 11.11
CA LEU A 194 -6.45 10.39 11.86
C LEU A 194 -5.26 10.09 10.95
N ALA A 195 -5.48 9.53 9.77
CA ALA A 195 -4.44 9.27 8.79
C ALA A 195 -3.79 10.57 8.27
N GLU A 196 -4.58 11.59 7.96
CA GLU A 196 -4.09 12.92 7.61
C GLU A 196 -3.24 13.53 8.74
N HIS A 197 -3.71 13.41 9.97
CA HIS A 197 -2.98 13.88 11.15
C HIS A 197 -1.61 13.18 11.32
N PHE A 198 -1.53 11.87 11.08
CA PHE A 198 -0.24 11.17 11.08
C PHE A 198 0.71 11.68 10.01
N ILE A 199 0.22 11.97 8.80
CA ILE A 199 1.02 12.53 7.72
C ILE A 199 1.56 13.90 8.12
N VAL A 200 0.71 14.79 8.64
CA VAL A 200 1.10 16.14 9.06
C VAL A 200 2.13 16.08 10.18
N ASN A 201 1.87 15.33 11.24
CA ASN A 201 2.79 15.21 12.37
C ASN A 201 4.14 14.60 11.97
N PHE A 202 4.11 13.62 11.07
CA PHE A 202 5.35 13.02 10.55
C PHE A 202 6.15 14.05 9.77
N PHE A 203 5.49 14.84 8.94
CA PHE A 203 6.12 15.91 8.17
C PHE A 203 6.72 17.01 9.08
N GLU A 204 6.00 17.43 10.10
CA GLU A 204 6.48 18.44 11.06
C GLU A 204 7.71 17.95 11.84
N ARG A 205 7.69 16.68 12.30
CA ARG A 205 8.84 16.08 12.96
C ARG A 205 10.07 16.02 12.07
N LYS A 206 9.91 15.64 10.79
CA LYS A 206 11.03 15.62 9.82
C LYS A 206 11.60 17.00 9.52
N ARG A 207 10.77 18.05 9.57
CA ARG A 207 11.23 19.45 9.44
C ARG A 207 11.94 19.95 10.67
N ALA A 208 11.45 19.60 11.86
CA ALA A 208 12.05 20.01 13.13
C ALA A 208 13.41 19.34 13.40
N PHE A 209 13.62 18.14 12.90
CA PHE A 209 14.85 17.36 13.05
C PHE A 209 15.33 16.89 11.66
N PRO A 210 15.92 17.76 10.84
CA PRO A 210 16.53 17.33 9.58
C PRO A 210 17.64 16.34 9.91
N THR A 211 17.52 15.11 9.40
CA THR A 211 18.60 14.13 9.49
C THR A 211 19.80 14.64 8.69
N GLU A 212 21.01 14.44 9.17
CA GLU A 212 22.27 14.92 8.56
C GLU A 212 22.45 14.55 7.07
N ALA A 213 21.65 13.62 6.56
CA ALA A 213 21.62 13.23 5.14
C ALA A 213 21.05 14.29 4.18
N ASN A 214 20.49 15.40 4.68
CA ASN A 214 19.93 16.48 3.86
C ASN A 214 20.80 17.75 3.82
N ILE A 215 22.05 17.66 4.30
CA ILE A 215 23.03 18.76 4.26
C ILE A 215 24.12 18.35 3.24
N VAL A 216 23.76 18.28 1.95
CA VAL A 216 24.74 18.32 0.84
C VAL A 216 24.05 18.96 -0.36
#